data_440fd77111dd434045dd30bbdc882cff
#
_entry.id   440fd77111dd434045dd30bbdc882cff
#
_cell.length_a   1.000
_cell.length_b   1.000
_cell.length_c   1.000
_cell.angle_alpha   90.00
_cell.angle_beta   90.00
_cell.angle_gamma   90.00
#
_symmetry.space_group_name_H-M   'P 1'
#
loop_
_entity.id
_entity.type
_entity.pdbx_description
1 polymer ?
#
loop_
_entity_poly.entity_id
_entity_poly.type
_entity_poly.pdbx_seq_one_letter_code
_entity_poly.pdbx_strand_id
1 'polypeptide(L)'
;MSGTRVRVVNGSGECIAWNIRAADTFFSRLAGLAWSVKRQAFVLMPCRAVHTFGTFYSLDIVFLDRDGVIRRSCFGVRPFRCVICRNAITTLEFPEGTVREEFLAVGERLLLLPDDQPPEMTKRNPFFWRNSPHRVTMSP
;
A
#
# COMPACT_ATOMS: atom_id res chain seq x y z
N MET A 1 16.24 3.99 11.47
CA MET A 1 15.99 2.56 11.23
C MET A 1 15.33 2.39 9.87
N SER A 2 15.95 1.65 9.01
CA SER A 2 15.33 1.25 7.75
C SER A 2 14.29 0.17 8.07
N GLY A 3 13.00 0.53 8.07
CA GLY A 3 11.92 -0.44 8.16
C GLY A 3 11.95 -1.39 6.96
N THR A 4 11.46 -2.62 7.16
CA THR A 4 11.30 -3.59 6.08
C THR A 4 10.46 -2.98 4.95
N ARG A 5 10.94 -3.14 3.73
CA ARG A 5 10.22 -2.72 2.53
C ARG A 5 9.69 -3.93 1.80
N VAL A 6 8.50 -3.79 1.26
CA VAL A 6 7.85 -4.83 0.48
C VAL A 6 7.34 -4.29 -0.86
N ARG A 7 7.21 -5.19 -1.81
CA ARG A 7 6.51 -4.95 -3.07
C ARG A 7 5.29 -5.84 -3.16
N VAL A 8 4.30 -5.41 -3.89
CA VAL A 8 3.04 -6.14 -4.11
C VAL A 8 2.97 -6.60 -5.56
N VAL A 9 2.74 -7.89 -5.73
CA VAL A 9 2.61 -8.54 -7.03
C VAL A 9 1.19 -9.10 -7.14
N ASN A 10 0.55 -8.92 -8.29
CA ASN A 10 -0.77 -9.48 -8.55
C ASN A 10 -0.70 -10.95 -9.00
N GLY A 11 -1.85 -11.58 -9.19
CA GLY A 11 -1.95 -12.98 -9.59
C GLY A 11 -1.33 -13.32 -10.95
N SER A 12 -1.10 -12.34 -11.80
CA SER A 12 -0.40 -12.51 -13.08
C SER A 12 1.12 -12.32 -13.00
N GLY A 13 1.65 -12.04 -11.80
CA GLY A 13 3.07 -11.82 -11.58
C GLY A 13 3.54 -10.39 -11.85
N GLU A 14 2.61 -9.46 -12.09
CA GLU A 14 2.93 -8.06 -12.31
C GLU A 14 3.13 -7.33 -10.97
N CYS A 15 4.22 -6.57 -10.83
CA CYS A 15 4.43 -5.70 -9.67
C CYS A 15 3.53 -4.47 -9.79
N ILE A 16 2.53 -4.36 -8.92
CA ILE A 16 1.56 -3.27 -8.91
C ILE A 16 1.90 -2.14 -7.94
N ALA A 17 2.76 -2.42 -6.95
CA ALA A 17 3.26 -1.42 -6.02
C ALA A 17 4.57 -1.89 -5.40
N TRP A 18 5.44 -0.96 -5.03
CA TRP A 18 6.74 -1.24 -4.42
C TRP A 18 7.12 -0.16 -3.42
N ASN A 19 8.22 -0.38 -2.71
CA ASN A 19 8.71 0.53 -1.67
C ASN A 19 7.66 0.79 -0.58
N ILE A 20 6.86 -0.24 -0.27
CA ILE A 20 5.84 -0.17 0.75
C ILE A 20 6.47 -0.44 2.10
N ARG A 21 6.23 0.42 3.06
CA ARG A 21 6.77 0.27 4.41
C ARG A 21 5.95 -0.71 5.23
N ALA A 22 6.61 -1.74 5.77
CA ALA A 22 5.99 -2.62 6.75
C ALA A 22 5.94 -1.91 8.12
N ALA A 23 4.76 -1.89 8.73
CA ALA A 23 4.54 -1.35 10.06
C ALA A 23 4.12 -2.48 11.01
N ASP A 24 5.01 -2.85 11.93
CA ASP A 24 4.82 -4.01 12.80
C ASP A 24 4.05 -3.67 14.08
N THR A 25 3.95 -2.40 14.44
CA THR A 25 3.30 -1.98 15.68
C THR A 25 2.33 -0.83 15.46
N PHE A 26 1.31 -0.78 16.31
CA PHE A 26 0.33 0.30 16.34
C PHE A 26 0.96 1.70 16.49
N PHE A 27 2.00 1.81 17.33
CA PHE A 27 2.69 3.08 17.56
C PHE A 27 3.55 3.53 16.38
N SER A 28 4.26 2.63 15.72
CA SER A 28 5.02 2.96 14.51
C SER A 28 4.10 3.41 13.38
N ARG A 29 2.91 2.86 13.34
CA ARG A 29 1.83 3.24 12.42
C ARG A 29 1.33 4.67 12.68
N LEU A 30 0.98 4.99 13.93
CA LEU A 30 0.55 6.35 14.31
C LEU A 30 1.63 7.39 14.04
N ALA A 31 2.87 7.11 14.44
CA ALA A 31 3.99 8.00 14.20
C ALA A 31 4.30 8.16 12.71
N GLY A 32 4.23 7.08 11.92
CA GLY A 32 4.48 7.12 10.48
C GLY A 32 3.46 7.95 9.70
N LEU A 33 2.18 7.85 10.02
CA LEU A 33 1.10 8.58 9.37
C LEU A 33 0.97 10.03 9.86
N ALA A 34 1.07 10.26 11.18
CA ALA A 34 0.89 11.58 11.78
C ALA A 34 2.04 12.54 11.46
N TRP A 35 3.25 12.04 11.23
CA TRP A 35 4.45 12.85 11.01
C TRP A 35 4.98 12.81 9.59
N SER A 36 4.44 11.95 8.75
CA SER A 36 4.86 11.84 7.35
C SER A 36 4.16 12.88 6.49
N VAL A 37 4.88 13.93 6.18
CA VAL A 37 4.49 14.88 5.11
C VAL A 37 4.58 14.20 3.74
N LYS A 38 5.32 13.08 3.66
CA LYS A 38 5.46 12.30 2.43
C LYS A 38 4.34 11.29 2.30
N ARG A 39 3.71 11.27 1.15
CA ARG A 39 2.75 10.24 0.80
C ARG A 39 3.46 8.89 0.71
N GLN A 40 3.18 8.01 1.63
CA GLN A 40 3.84 6.72 1.79
C GLN A 40 2.78 5.62 1.83
N ALA A 41 3.04 4.51 1.15
CA ALA A 41 2.24 3.30 1.27
C ALA A 41 2.73 2.46 2.46
N PHE A 42 1.79 1.81 3.14
CA PHE A 42 2.05 0.95 4.31
C PHE A 42 1.39 -0.41 4.15
N VAL A 43 2.05 -1.43 4.69
CA VAL A 43 1.47 -2.73 4.95
C VAL A 43 1.42 -2.96 6.46
N LEU A 44 0.27 -3.38 6.94
CA LEU A 44 -0.04 -3.57 8.35
C LEU A 44 -0.47 -5.03 8.56
N MET A 45 0.27 -5.75 9.40
CA MET A 45 -0.05 -7.14 9.72
C MET A 45 0.39 -7.47 11.16
N PRO A 46 -0.47 -8.08 12.00
CA PRO A 46 -1.89 -8.36 11.73
C PRO A 46 -2.73 -7.08 11.81
N CYS A 47 -3.65 -6.88 10.89
CA CYS A 47 -4.52 -5.71 10.90
C CYS A 47 -5.84 -6.00 10.17
N ARG A 48 -6.95 -5.75 10.83
CA ARG A 48 -8.30 -5.90 10.28
C ARG A 48 -9.17 -4.64 10.43
N ALA A 49 -8.59 -3.60 11.01
CA ALA A 49 -9.27 -2.32 11.19
C ALA A 49 -8.25 -1.19 11.11
N VAL A 50 -8.59 -0.14 10.39
CA VAL A 50 -7.77 1.05 10.27
C VAL A 50 -8.59 2.30 10.50
N HIS A 51 -7.96 3.33 11.07
CA HIS A 51 -8.51 4.66 11.15
C HIS A 51 -7.60 5.64 10.41
N THR A 52 -8.21 6.65 9.83
CA THR A 52 -7.50 7.69 9.08
C THR A 52 -7.37 9.01 9.88
N PHE A 53 -7.41 8.90 11.22
CA PHE A 53 -7.12 10.04 12.09
C PHE A 53 -5.64 10.41 11.99
N GLY A 54 -5.37 11.67 11.77
CA GLY A 54 -4.01 12.18 11.62
C GLY A 54 -3.44 12.10 10.21
N THR A 55 -4.17 11.58 9.24
CA THR A 55 -3.79 11.69 7.83
C THR A 55 -4.24 13.03 7.26
N PHE A 56 -3.46 13.58 6.34
CA PHE A 56 -3.76 14.85 5.67
C PHE A 56 -4.24 14.65 4.23
N TYR A 57 -4.34 13.43 3.77
CA TYR A 57 -4.74 13.05 2.42
C TYR A 57 -5.61 11.79 2.44
N SER A 58 -6.36 11.58 1.38
CA SER A 58 -7.20 10.40 1.24
C SER A 58 -6.38 9.16 0.93
N LEU A 59 -6.84 8.02 1.41
CA LEU A 59 -6.18 6.72 1.26
C LEU A 59 -7.05 5.74 0.48
N ASP A 60 -6.40 4.88 -0.28
CA ASP A 60 -6.97 3.64 -0.77
C ASP A 60 -6.57 2.52 0.18
N ILE A 61 -7.55 1.84 0.76
CA ILE A 61 -7.34 0.83 1.79
C ILE A 61 -7.81 -0.52 1.27
N VAL A 62 -6.93 -1.51 1.34
CA VAL A 62 -7.17 -2.86 0.84
C VAL A 62 -6.92 -3.87 1.95
N PHE A 63 -7.92 -4.74 2.17
CA PHE A 63 -7.88 -5.78 3.19
C PHE A 63 -7.67 -7.15 2.54
N LEU A 64 -6.65 -7.85 3.00
CA LEU A 64 -6.31 -9.20 2.54
C LEU A 64 -6.55 -10.23 3.63
N ASP A 65 -7.01 -11.41 3.24
CA ASP A 65 -7.06 -12.57 4.12
C ASP A 65 -5.68 -13.27 4.20
N ARG A 66 -5.62 -14.39 4.92
CA ARG A 66 -4.39 -15.18 5.09
C ARG A 66 -3.80 -15.72 3.79
N ASP A 67 -4.62 -15.88 2.76
CA ASP A 67 -4.21 -16.37 1.45
C ASP A 67 -3.83 -15.24 0.49
N GLY A 68 -3.87 -13.99 0.95
CA GLY A 68 -3.59 -12.81 0.15
C GLY A 68 -4.73 -12.39 -0.77
N VAL A 69 -5.93 -12.95 -0.56
CA VAL A 69 -7.10 -12.60 -1.36
C VAL A 69 -7.73 -11.31 -0.81
N ILE A 70 -8.01 -10.38 -1.72
CA ILE A 70 -8.68 -9.12 -1.38
C ILE A 70 -10.12 -9.40 -0.93
N ARG A 71 -10.44 -9.03 0.31
CA ARG A 71 -11.78 -9.17 0.90
C ARG A 71 -12.57 -7.88 0.90
N ARG A 72 -11.88 -6.76 0.96
CA ARG A 72 -12.49 -5.44 0.90
C ARG A 72 -11.50 -4.43 0.33
N SER A 73 -12.00 -3.55 -0.52
CA SER A 73 -11.26 -2.39 -1.03
C SER A 73 -12.10 -1.14 -0.82
N CYS A 74 -11.48 -0.10 -0.28
CA CYS A 74 -12.11 1.20 -0.05
C CYS A 74 -11.24 2.27 -0.69
N PHE A 75 -11.78 3.00 -1.64
CA PHE A 75 -11.05 4.02 -2.39
C PHE A 75 -11.41 5.42 -1.92
N GLY A 76 -10.44 6.31 -1.90
CA GLY A 76 -10.64 7.70 -1.54
C GLY A 76 -11.16 7.90 -0.11
N VAL A 77 -10.67 7.11 0.83
CA VAL A 77 -11.06 7.23 2.24
C VAL A 77 -10.46 8.51 2.82
N ARG A 78 -11.33 9.45 3.16
CA ARG A 78 -10.94 10.75 3.71
C ARG A 78 -10.37 10.62 5.12
N PRO A 79 -9.64 11.63 5.63
CA PRO A 79 -9.28 11.70 7.04
C PRO A 79 -10.49 11.56 7.98
N PHE A 80 -10.25 11.14 9.22
CA PHE A 80 -11.25 10.95 10.27
C PHE A 80 -12.30 9.86 9.98
N ARG A 81 -11.88 8.76 9.37
CA ARG A 81 -12.72 7.57 9.11
C ARG A 81 -12.16 6.34 9.78
N CYS A 82 -13.03 5.37 10.03
CA CYS A 82 -12.68 4.02 10.43
C CYS A 82 -13.19 3.03 9.39
N VAL A 83 -12.37 2.06 9.05
CA VAL A 83 -12.73 0.98 8.12
C VAL A 83 -12.33 -0.34 8.73
N ILE A 84 -13.25 -1.31 8.71
CA ILE A 84 -13.06 -2.62 9.33
C ILE A 84 -13.35 -3.72 8.31
N CYS A 85 -12.52 -4.78 8.33
CA CYS A 85 -12.78 -6.01 7.59
C CYS A 85 -12.43 -7.21 8.49
N ARG A 86 -13.43 -7.86 9.04
CA ARG A 86 -13.26 -8.92 10.07
C ARG A 86 -12.48 -10.13 9.56
N ASN A 87 -12.56 -10.42 8.28
CA ASN A 87 -11.89 -11.57 7.66
C ASN A 87 -10.47 -11.24 7.19
N ALA A 88 -10.00 -10.03 7.43
CA ALA A 88 -8.66 -9.61 7.05
C ALA A 88 -7.61 -10.02 8.08
N ILE A 89 -6.40 -10.23 7.61
CA ILE A 89 -5.18 -10.38 8.41
C ILE A 89 -4.20 -9.28 8.06
N THR A 90 -4.19 -8.84 6.82
CA THR A 90 -3.29 -7.81 6.32
C THR A 90 -4.08 -6.66 5.75
N THR A 91 -3.63 -5.46 6.02
CA THR A 91 -4.19 -4.24 5.42
C THR A 91 -3.09 -3.51 4.67
N LEU A 92 -3.39 -3.10 3.44
CA LEU A 92 -2.56 -2.23 2.63
C LEU A 92 -3.18 -0.83 2.60
N GLU A 93 -2.37 0.18 2.86
CA GLU A 93 -2.76 1.58 2.75
C GLU A 93 -1.92 2.24 1.67
N PHE A 94 -2.58 2.79 0.67
CA PHE A 94 -1.96 3.56 -0.41
C PHE A 94 -2.47 4.99 -0.39
N PRO A 95 -1.64 6.00 -0.67
CA PRO A 95 -2.16 7.31 -1.04
C PRO A 95 -3.12 7.17 -2.22
N GLU A 96 -4.26 7.87 -2.18
CA GLU A 96 -5.30 7.78 -3.21
C GLU A 96 -4.73 7.89 -4.62
N GLY A 97 -5.15 6.98 -5.49
CA GLY A 97 -4.75 6.97 -6.90
C GLY A 97 -3.33 6.47 -7.18
N THR A 98 -2.61 5.98 -6.18
CA THR A 98 -1.25 5.43 -6.36
C THR A 98 -1.26 4.11 -7.12
N VAL A 99 -2.27 3.28 -6.88
CA VAL A 99 -2.48 1.99 -7.55
C VAL A 99 -3.81 2.04 -8.27
N ARG A 100 -3.85 1.49 -9.47
CA ARG A 100 -5.09 1.43 -10.27
C ARG A 100 -6.12 0.53 -9.58
N GLU A 101 -7.36 1.00 -9.50
CA GLU A 101 -8.45 0.28 -8.82
C GLU A 101 -8.69 -1.11 -9.40
N GLU A 102 -8.48 -1.28 -10.70
CA GLU A 102 -8.66 -2.57 -11.38
C GLU A 102 -7.75 -3.68 -10.84
N PHE A 103 -6.58 -3.33 -10.29
CA PHE A 103 -5.68 -4.28 -9.64
C PHE A 103 -6.07 -4.61 -8.21
N LEU A 104 -7.00 -3.86 -7.65
CA LEU A 104 -7.41 -3.96 -6.25
C LEU A 104 -8.86 -4.45 -6.11
N ALA A 105 -9.35 -5.19 -7.08
CA ALA A 105 -10.71 -5.74 -7.06
C ALA A 105 -10.83 -6.85 -6.01
N VAL A 106 -11.97 -6.89 -5.32
CA VAL A 106 -12.30 -7.97 -4.37
C VAL A 106 -12.24 -9.32 -5.09
N GLY A 107 -11.57 -10.29 -4.48
CA GLY A 107 -11.34 -11.62 -5.04
C GLY A 107 -9.99 -11.79 -5.74
N GLU A 108 -9.32 -10.71 -6.09
CA GLU A 108 -7.95 -10.78 -6.61
C GLU A 108 -6.97 -11.21 -5.52
N ARG A 109 -5.92 -11.92 -5.92
CA ARG A 109 -4.85 -12.35 -5.02
C ARG A 109 -3.64 -11.45 -5.20
N LEU A 110 -3.13 -10.95 -4.08
CA LEU A 110 -1.89 -10.18 -4.02
C LEU A 110 -0.83 -10.94 -3.23
N LEU A 111 0.40 -10.84 -3.69
CA LEU A 111 1.56 -11.42 -3.03
C LEU A 111 2.48 -10.31 -2.55
N LEU A 112 2.85 -10.37 -1.27
CA LEU A 112 3.79 -9.44 -0.64
C LEU A 112 5.17 -10.07 -0.65
N LEU A 113 6.12 -9.43 -1.30
CA LEU A 113 7.50 -9.90 -1.43
C LEU A 113 8.47 -8.88 -0.84
N PRO A 114 9.62 -9.32 -0.30
CA PRO A 114 10.67 -8.39 0.08
C PRO A 114 11.08 -7.50 -1.10
N ASP A 115 11.30 -6.23 -0.83
CA ASP A 115 11.71 -5.25 -1.85
C ASP A 115 13.23 -5.06 -1.81
N ASP A 116 13.95 -6.09 -2.24
CA ASP A 116 15.41 -6.12 -2.26
C ASP A 116 16.00 -5.40 -3.47
N GLN A 117 15.20 -5.25 -4.52
CA GLN A 117 15.60 -4.61 -5.77
C GLN A 117 14.43 -3.85 -6.38
N PRO A 118 14.69 -2.71 -7.02
CA PRO A 118 13.65 -2.02 -7.76
C PRO A 118 13.09 -2.97 -8.85
N PRO A 119 11.77 -2.97 -9.06
CA PRO A 119 11.17 -3.80 -10.10
C PRO A 119 11.76 -3.42 -11.46
N GLU A 120 12.07 -4.43 -12.27
CA GLU A 120 12.39 -4.17 -13.67
C GLU A 120 11.26 -3.34 -14.29
N MET A 121 11.64 -2.29 -14.98
CA MET A 121 10.72 -1.35 -15.61
C MET A 121 9.88 -2.08 -16.65
N THR A 122 8.79 -2.69 -16.24
CA THR A 122 7.77 -3.11 -17.18
C THR A 122 7.09 -1.87 -17.73
N LYS A 123 7.26 -1.63 -19.02
CA LYS A 123 6.71 -0.51 -19.80
C LYS A 123 5.16 -0.35 -19.73
N ARG A 124 4.50 -1.16 -18.90
CA ARG A 124 3.04 -1.30 -18.84
C ARG A 124 2.31 -0.47 -17.80
N ASN A 125 3.01 0.17 -16.86
CA ASN A 125 2.33 0.98 -15.85
C ASN A 125 2.90 2.41 -15.75
N PRO A 126 2.49 3.33 -16.64
CA PRO A 126 2.96 4.71 -16.60
C PRO A 126 2.50 5.49 -15.36
N PHE A 127 1.47 5.02 -14.65
CA PHE A 127 0.95 5.66 -13.44
C PHE A 127 1.85 5.48 -12.22
N PHE A 128 2.57 4.39 -12.18
CA PHE A 128 3.47 4.03 -11.09
C PHE A 128 4.61 5.05 -10.90
N TRP A 129 5.11 5.63 -11.98
CA TRP A 129 6.25 6.56 -11.96
C TRP A 129 5.88 8.00 -11.60
N ARG A 130 4.62 8.39 -11.78
CA ARG A 130 4.20 9.77 -11.46
C ARG A 130 4.22 10.08 -9.98
N ASN A 131 4.04 9.09 -9.13
CA ASN A 131 3.88 9.25 -7.69
C ASN A 131 5.01 8.58 -6.88
N SER A 132 6.06 8.08 -7.53
CA SER A 132 7.23 7.57 -6.82
C SER A 132 7.98 8.72 -6.14
N PRO A 133 8.26 8.64 -4.83
CA PRO A 133 9.03 9.66 -4.13
C PRO A 133 10.48 9.73 -4.59
N HIS A 134 10.93 8.78 -5.39
CA HIS A 134 12.27 8.76 -5.98
C HIS A 134 12.16 8.97 -7.49
N ARG A 135 12.08 10.23 -7.90
CA ARG A 135 12.43 10.62 -9.26
C ARG A 135 13.92 10.32 -9.43
N VAL A 136 14.24 9.18 -10.00
CA VAL A 136 15.58 9.00 -10.55
C VAL A 136 15.66 9.95 -11.75
N THR A 137 16.32 11.08 -11.56
CA THR A 137 16.73 11.92 -12.68
C THR A 137 17.69 11.08 -13.50
N MET A 138 17.22 10.50 -14.59
CA MET A 138 18.09 10.03 -15.63
C MET A 138 18.74 11.28 -16.24
N SER A 139 19.97 11.53 -15.87
CA SER A 139 20.81 12.44 -16.64
C SER A 139 21.04 11.84 -18.01
N PRO A 140 20.98 12.65 -19.08
CA PRO A 140 21.24 12.19 -20.44
C PRO A 140 22.65 11.66 -20.62
#